data_e33617df656f6371b200a4d263ae6a44
#
_entry.id   e33617df656f6371b200a4d263ae6a44
#
_cell.length_a   1.000
_cell.length_b   1.000
_cell.length_c   1.000
_cell.angle_alpha   90.00
_cell.angle_beta   90.00
_cell.angle_gamma   90.00
#
_symmetry.space_group_name_H-M   'P 1'
#
loop_
_entity.id
_entity.type
_entity.pdbx_description
1 polymer ?
#
loop_
_entity_poly.entity_id
_entity_poly.type
_entity_poly.pdbx_seq_one_letter_code
_entity_poly.pdbx_strand_id
1 'polypeptide(L)'
;MTESILAAEEGGAAIHVGHHTMVFELFGMTFNGDTILATAVTGLIVIALAFYLKSKVTSTGVPGGVQLFWEALTIQMRQQIEGSIGMKVAPFVLPLSVAIFVFILISNWLAVLPWQYGGSDGAAGELYKPPASDINFVLALALFVFICYHAAGIWRRGIIGHPIKVVKGHVAFLAPINIVEELAKPISLALRLFGNIFAGGILVALIAMFPWYIQWFPNAVWKTFDLFVGLIQAFIFSLLTILYFSQSMELDHDDH
;
A
#
# COMPACT_ATOMS: atom_id res chain seq x y z
N MET A 1 -3.10 -1.01 28.38
CA MET A 1 -3.09 -2.19 29.26
C MET A 1 -3.69 -3.33 28.46
N THR A 2 -2.89 -4.03 27.72
CA THR A 2 -3.06 -5.43 27.30
C THR A 2 -1.74 -5.86 26.70
N GLU A 3 -0.84 -6.24 27.60
CA GLU A 3 0.31 -7.06 27.29
C GLU A 3 -0.21 -8.44 26.89
N SER A 4 -0.10 -8.79 25.63
CA SER A 4 -0.07 -10.19 25.24
C SER A 4 1.39 -10.63 25.22
N ILE A 5 1.88 -10.89 26.41
CA ILE A 5 3.12 -11.61 26.67
C ILE A 5 2.89 -13.06 26.24
N LEU A 6 3.45 -13.46 25.12
CA LEU A 6 3.92 -14.81 24.92
C LEU A 6 5.41 -14.82 25.26
N ALA A 7 5.71 -14.78 26.56
CA ALA A 7 7.00 -15.10 27.09
C ALA A 7 7.18 -16.61 26.99
N ALA A 8 7.92 -17.07 26.00
CA ALA A 8 8.61 -18.34 26.08
C ALA A 8 9.92 -18.06 26.86
N GLU A 9 9.87 -18.22 28.16
CA GLU A 9 11.07 -18.39 28.99
C GLU A 9 11.71 -19.72 28.60
N GLU A 10 12.89 -19.64 28.01
CA GLU A 10 14.11 -20.40 28.18
C GLU A 10 15.04 -20.11 26.99
N GLY A 11 16.01 -19.19 27.18
CA GLY A 11 17.23 -19.13 26.35
C GLY A 11 17.12 -18.71 24.91
N GLY A 12 15.96 -18.28 24.42
CA GLY A 12 15.72 -17.82 23.04
C GLY A 12 15.58 -16.31 22.97
N ALA A 13 16.23 -15.67 22.01
CA ALA A 13 16.05 -14.26 21.70
C ALA A 13 14.54 -13.97 21.54
N ALA A 14 13.98 -13.12 22.40
CA ALA A 14 12.58 -12.72 22.32
C ALA A 14 12.37 -11.95 21.01
N ILE A 15 11.61 -12.54 20.09
CA ILE A 15 11.30 -11.91 18.81
C ILE A 15 10.15 -10.93 19.05
N HIS A 16 10.47 -9.65 19.21
CA HIS A 16 9.47 -8.59 19.32
C HIS A 16 9.04 -8.13 17.92
N VAL A 17 7.99 -8.74 17.37
CA VAL A 17 7.35 -8.28 16.13
C VAL A 17 6.34 -7.18 16.51
N GLY A 18 6.54 -5.99 15.98
CA GLY A 18 5.54 -4.91 16.12
C GLY A 18 5.81 -3.88 17.23
N HIS A 19 6.96 -3.90 17.91
CA HIS A 19 7.28 -2.88 18.92
C HIS A 19 7.58 -1.53 18.27
N HIS A 20 6.81 -0.48 18.61
CA HIS A 20 7.05 0.89 18.17
C HIS A 20 7.99 1.59 19.15
N THR A 21 9.07 2.20 18.64
CA THR A 21 10.09 2.88 19.45
C THR A 21 9.71 4.32 19.78
N MET A 22 8.92 4.97 18.92
CA MET A 22 8.48 6.35 19.10
C MET A 22 6.93 6.40 19.10
N VAL A 23 6.36 6.37 20.30
CA VAL A 23 4.90 6.55 20.49
C VAL A 23 4.67 7.88 21.18
N PHE A 24 3.78 8.72 20.64
CA PHE A 24 3.35 9.95 21.29
C PHE A 24 1.83 10.05 21.32
N GLU A 25 1.29 10.64 22.37
CA GLU A 25 -0.13 10.87 22.53
C GLU A 25 -0.48 12.30 22.13
N LEU A 26 -1.45 12.45 21.24
CA LEU A 26 -2.00 13.73 20.83
C LEU A 26 -3.53 13.65 20.82
N PHE A 27 -4.20 14.52 21.55
CA PHE A 27 -5.69 14.54 21.69
C PHE A 27 -6.30 13.22 22.17
N GLY A 28 -5.59 12.45 23.02
CA GLY A 28 -6.06 11.16 23.52
C GLY A 28 -5.96 10.00 22.52
N MET A 29 -5.31 10.24 21.38
CA MET A 29 -4.96 9.20 20.38
C MET A 29 -3.47 8.93 20.42
N THR A 30 -3.09 7.65 20.33
CA THR A 30 -1.70 7.21 20.24
C THR A 30 -1.23 7.21 18.79
N PHE A 31 -0.16 7.95 18.50
CA PHE A 31 0.47 8.01 17.19
C PHE A 31 1.82 7.31 17.19
N ASN A 32 2.05 6.48 16.19
CA ASN A 32 3.32 5.80 15.97
C ASN A 32 4.25 6.71 15.17
N GLY A 33 5.19 7.38 15.85
CA GLY A 33 6.13 8.32 15.24
C GLY A 33 7.02 7.68 14.18
N ASP A 34 7.40 6.42 14.38
CA ASP A 34 8.20 5.63 13.43
C ASP A 34 7.47 5.49 12.08
N THR A 35 6.17 5.17 12.12
CA THR A 35 5.32 5.03 10.92
C THR A 35 5.16 6.36 10.21
N ILE A 36 4.97 7.47 10.96
CA ILE A 36 4.86 8.81 10.39
C ILE A 36 6.17 9.23 9.73
N LEU A 37 7.31 9.00 10.39
CA LEU A 37 8.63 9.30 9.85
C LEU A 37 8.90 8.50 8.57
N ALA A 38 8.64 7.19 8.59
CA ALA A 38 8.84 6.32 7.45
C ALA A 38 7.93 6.72 6.27
N THR A 39 6.68 7.11 6.55
CA THR A 39 5.75 7.62 5.55
C THR A 39 6.25 8.93 4.93
N ALA A 40 6.75 9.84 5.76
CA ALA A 40 7.31 11.12 5.30
C ALA A 40 8.56 10.91 4.45
N VAL A 41 9.47 10.03 4.86
CA VAL A 41 10.68 9.68 4.08
C VAL A 41 10.29 9.07 2.74
N THR A 42 9.38 8.10 2.73
CA THR A 42 8.89 7.49 1.48
C THR A 42 8.26 8.54 0.58
N GLY A 43 7.40 9.40 1.12
CA GLY A 43 6.74 10.48 0.39
C GLY A 43 7.75 11.47 -0.21
N LEU A 44 8.77 11.86 0.54
CA LEU A 44 9.85 12.73 0.06
C LEU A 44 10.64 12.10 -1.09
N ILE A 45 10.93 10.78 -1.00
CA ILE A 45 11.60 10.06 -2.09
C ILE A 45 10.74 10.05 -3.35
N VAL A 46 9.44 9.77 -3.22
CA VAL A 46 8.49 9.80 -4.35
C VAL A 46 8.43 11.18 -5.00
N ILE A 47 8.34 12.25 -4.21
CA ILE A 47 8.35 13.62 -4.69
C ILE A 47 9.68 13.95 -5.37
N ALA A 48 10.81 13.59 -4.78
CA ALA A 48 12.14 13.80 -5.34
C ALA A 48 12.29 13.06 -6.69
N LEU A 49 11.81 11.81 -6.79
CA LEU A 49 11.79 11.06 -8.04
C LEU A 49 10.93 11.73 -9.11
N ALA A 50 9.76 12.26 -8.74
CA ALA A 50 8.89 12.99 -9.67
C ALA A 50 9.56 14.26 -10.21
N PHE A 51 10.25 15.05 -9.35
CA PHE A 51 11.01 16.21 -9.79
C PHE A 51 12.24 15.83 -10.64
N TYR A 52 12.96 14.77 -10.25
CA TYR A 52 14.07 14.25 -11.03
C TYR A 52 13.60 13.84 -12.43
N LEU A 53 12.51 13.09 -12.52
CA LEU A 53 11.91 12.69 -13.79
C LEU A 53 11.55 13.93 -14.63
N LYS A 54 10.84 14.89 -14.04
CA LYS A 54 10.46 16.15 -14.73
C LYS A 54 11.68 16.88 -15.32
N SER A 55 12.82 16.85 -14.62
CA SER A 55 14.06 17.51 -15.09
C SER A 55 14.79 16.73 -16.21
N LYS A 56 14.55 15.43 -16.33
CA LYS A 56 15.26 14.52 -17.25
C LYS A 56 14.42 14.06 -18.45
N VAL A 57 13.10 14.30 -18.41
CA VAL A 57 12.22 13.94 -19.53
C VAL A 57 12.64 14.69 -20.80
N THR A 58 12.93 13.91 -21.86
CA THR A 58 13.23 14.43 -23.18
C THR A 58 12.17 13.95 -24.17
N SER A 59 11.70 14.87 -25.02
CA SER A 59 10.70 14.55 -26.05
C SER A 59 11.34 14.18 -27.40
N THR A 60 12.63 14.48 -27.60
CA THR A 60 13.34 14.33 -28.89
C THR A 60 14.59 13.46 -28.82
N GLY A 61 15.02 13.03 -27.60
CA GLY A 61 16.22 12.21 -27.40
C GLY A 61 15.89 10.74 -27.09
N VAL A 62 16.94 9.92 -26.94
CA VAL A 62 16.80 8.54 -26.49
C VAL A 62 16.44 8.57 -25.01
N PRO A 63 15.30 7.97 -24.60
CA PRO A 63 14.86 7.98 -23.21
C PRO A 63 15.84 7.21 -22.31
N GLY A 64 16.19 7.77 -21.17
CA GLY A 64 16.97 7.07 -20.14
C GLY A 64 16.12 5.95 -19.45
N GLY A 65 16.82 4.98 -18.82
CA GLY A 65 16.12 3.83 -18.20
C GLY A 65 15.04 4.21 -17.19
N VAL A 66 15.24 5.28 -16.40
CA VAL A 66 14.22 5.79 -15.46
C VAL A 66 13.02 6.34 -16.22
N GLN A 67 13.21 7.10 -17.29
CA GLN A 67 12.13 7.60 -18.13
C GLN A 67 11.36 6.45 -18.76
N LEU A 68 12.05 5.43 -19.28
CA LEU A 68 11.42 4.26 -19.90
C LEU A 68 10.53 3.50 -18.90
N PHE A 69 11.00 3.33 -17.66
CA PHE A 69 10.19 2.70 -16.60
C PHE A 69 8.90 3.49 -16.33
N TRP A 70 9.00 4.83 -16.19
CA TRP A 70 7.84 5.67 -15.95
C TRP A 70 6.86 5.71 -17.12
N GLU A 71 7.37 5.75 -18.33
CA GLU A 71 6.55 5.68 -19.54
C GLU A 71 5.82 4.35 -19.64
N ALA A 72 6.52 3.23 -19.45
CA ALA A 72 5.90 1.90 -19.44
C ALA A 72 4.81 1.78 -18.37
N LEU A 73 5.08 2.23 -17.13
CA LEU A 73 4.12 2.25 -16.05
C LEU A 73 2.89 3.11 -16.39
N THR A 74 3.13 4.33 -16.87
CA THR A 74 2.05 5.26 -17.21
C THR A 74 1.19 4.75 -18.38
N ILE A 75 1.82 4.15 -19.39
CA ILE A 75 1.11 3.54 -20.52
C ILE A 75 0.24 2.38 -20.03
N GLN A 76 0.80 1.49 -19.18
CA GLN A 76 0.05 0.36 -18.62
C GLN A 76 -1.17 0.83 -17.80
N MET A 77 -0.99 1.80 -16.91
CA MET A 77 -2.09 2.35 -16.11
C MET A 77 -3.13 3.06 -16.99
N ARG A 78 -2.69 3.81 -18.00
CA ARG A 78 -3.58 4.46 -18.97
C ARG A 78 -4.43 3.45 -19.73
N GLN A 79 -3.85 2.36 -20.22
CA GLN A 79 -4.58 1.30 -20.91
C GLN A 79 -5.66 0.66 -20.03
N GLN A 80 -5.37 0.44 -18.75
CA GLN A 80 -6.34 -0.07 -17.79
C GLN A 80 -7.50 0.92 -17.57
N ILE A 81 -7.20 2.21 -17.45
CA ILE A 81 -8.23 3.25 -17.29
C ILE A 81 -9.07 3.40 -18.57
N GLU A 82 -8.44 3.39 -19.74
CA GLU A 82 -9.16 3.47 -21.03
C GLU A 82 -10.09 2.28 -21.26
N GLY A 83 -9.63 1.07 -20.87
CA GLY A 83 -10.43 -0.15 -20.99
C GLY A 83 -11.58 -0.26 -19.99
N SER A 84 -11.56 0.51 -18.90
CA SER A 84 -12.55 0.40 -17.83
C SER A 84 -13.46 1.63 -17.69
N ILE A 85 -12.91 2.84 -17.59
CA ILE A 85 -13.69 4.08 -17.33
C ILE A 85 -13.68 5.02 -18.54
N GLY A 86 -12.57 5.02 -19.28
CA GLY A 86 -12.22 6.01 -20.30
C GLY A 86 -11.50 7.24 -19.73
N MET A 87 -10.37 7.60 -20.34
CA MET A 87 -9.52 8.72 -19.91
C MET A 87 -10.22 10.08 -19.94
N LYS A 88 -11.23 10.25 -20.82
CA LYS A 88 -12.00 11.48 -20.88
C LYS A 88 -12.91 11.71 -19.69
N VAL A 89 -13.31 10.61 -19.03
CA VAL A 89 -14.23 10.62 -17.90
C VAL A 89 -13.51 10.88 -16.58
N ALA A 90 -12.35 10.27 -16.39
CA ALA A 90 -11.64 10.31 -15.12
C ALA A 90 -10.12 10.50 -15.31
N PRO A 91 -9.68 11.67 -15.85
CA PRO A 91 -8.25 11.91 -16.09
C PRO A 91 -7.42 11.97 -14.82
N PHE A 92 -8.04 12.26 -13.66
CA PHE A 92 -7.39 12.33 -12.35
C PHE A 92 -7.05 10.96 -11.76
N VAL A 93 -7.65 9.87 -12.25
CA VAL A 93 -7.36 8.52 -11.78
C VAL A 93 -5.95 8.08 -12.17
N LEU A 94 -5.45 8.53 -13.33
CA LEU A 94 -4.11 8.19 -13.80
C LEU A 94 -3.00 8.67 -12.83
N PRO A 95 -2.89 9.98 -12.51
CA PRO A 95 -1.86 10.42 -11.59
C PRO A 95 -2.03 9.82 -10.18
N LEU A 96 -3.26 9.60 -9.72
CA LEU A 96 -3.53 8.97 -8.42
C LEU A 96 -3.02 7.51 -8.39
N SER A 97 -3.38 6.70 -9.38
CA SER A 97 -2.96 5.30 -9.45
C SER A 97 -1.45 5.14 -9.60
N VAL A 98 -0.81 6.00 -10.39
CA VAL A 98 0.66 6.03 -10.53
C VAL A 98 1.33 6.44 -9.20
N ALA A 99 0.80 7.46 -8.52
CA ALA A 99 1.33 7.91 -7.23
C ALA A 99 1.22 6.81 -6.16
N ILE A 100 0.08 6.13 -6.07
CA ILE A 100 -0.14 5.01 -5.15
C ILE A 100 0.82 3.85 -5.47
N PHE A 101 0.95 3.48 -6.75
CA PHE A 101 1.87 2.44 -7.17
C PHE A 101 3.30 2.72 -6.70
N VAL A 102 3.80 3.91 -7.02
CA VAL A 102 5.19 4.27 -6.70
C VAL A 102 5.41 4.38 -5.21
N PHE A 103 4.46 4.96 -4.48
CA PHE A 103 4.53 5.06 -3.03
C PHE A 103 4.63 3.67 -2.37
N ILE A 104 3.75 2.74 -2.74
CA ILE A 104 3.74 1.38 -2.17
C ILE A 104 5.01 0.63 -2.59
N LEU A 105 5.45 0.76 -3.85
CA LEU A 105 6.67 0.15 -4.35
C LEU A 105 7.90 0.59 -3.55
N ILE A 106 8.09 1.90 -3.40
CA ILE A 106 9.22 2.46 -2.66
C ILE A 106 9.14 2.07 -1.18
N SER A 107 7.95 2.14 -0.57
CA SER A 107 7.75 1.72 0.82
C SER A 107 8.15 0.26 1.04
N ASN A 108 7.71 -0.66 0.17
CA ASN A 108 8.04 -2.07 0.26
C ASN A 108 9.53 -2.34 0.00
N TRP A 109 10.13 -1.67 -0.96
CA TRP A 109 11.56 -1.85 -1.27
C TRP A 109 12.47 -1.28 -0.19
N LEU A 110 12.11 -0.17 0.44
CA LEU A 110 12.85 0.36 1.59
C LEU A 110 12.77 -0.59 2.79
N ALA A 111 11.69 -1.35 2.95
CA ALA A 111 11.53 -2.36 4.00
C ALA A 111 12.53 -3.53 3.89
N VAL A 112 13.01 -3.81 2.68
CA VAL A 112 13.96 -4.90 2.44
C VAL A 112 15.39 -4.53 2.87
N LEU A 113 15.70 -3.23 2.96
CA LEU A 113 17.03 -2.76 3.37
C LEU A 113 17.28 -3.04 4.87
N PRO A 114 18.52 -3.38 5.27
CA PRO A 114 18.85 -3.69 6.66
C PRO A 114 19.01 -2.40 7.48
N TRP A 115 17.92 -1.75 7.84
CA TRP A 115 17.91 -0.55 8.69
C TRP A 115 17.89 -0.93 10.17
N GLN A 116 18.88 -1.70 10.62
CA GLN A 116 19.00 -2.10 12.02
C GLN A 116 20.15 -1.37 12.69
N TYR A 117 19.94 -0.94 13.92
CA TYR A 117 21.00 -0.43 14.79
C TYR A 117 21.08 -1.28 16.04
N GLY A 118 22.30 -1.50 16.54
CA GLY A 118 22.52 -2.15 17.83
C GLY A 118 22.15 -1.20 18.95
N GLY A 119 21.09 -1.47 19.68
CA GLY A 119 20.77 -0.74 20.91
C GLY A 119 21.80 -1.00 22.00
N SER A 120 21.97 -0.03 22.92
CA SER A 120 22.85 -0.15 24.09
C SER A 120 22.47 -1.32 25.01
N ASP A 121 21.26 -1.84 24.89
CA ASP A 121 20.70 -2.91 25.72
C ASP A 121 20.78 -4.29 25.05
N GLY A 122 21.54 -4.42 23.94
CA GLY A 122 21.68 -5.67 23.19
C GLY A 122 20.49 -6.04 22.32
N ALA A 123 19.40 -5.28 22.35
CA ALA A 123 18.27 -5.43 21.45
C ALA A 123 18.54 -4.68 20.13
N ALA A 124 18.41 -5.37 18.99
CA ALA A 124 18.47 -4.72 17.69
C ALA A 124 17.19 -3.89 17.48
N GLY A 125 17.34 -2.57 17.36
CA GLY A 125 16.25 -1.68 16.99
C GLY A 125 16.17 -1.51 15.46
N GLU A 126 14.99 -1.38 14.92
CA GLU A 126 14.79 -1.04 13.50
C GLU A 126 14.74 0.48 13.35
N LEU A 127 15.67 1.05 12.58
CA LEU A 127 15.71 2.48 12.29
C LEU A 127 14.58 2.91 11.31
N TYR A 128 14.22 2.02 10.41
CA TYR A 128 13.15 2.23 9.44
C TYR A 128 12.15 1.09 9.54
N LYS A 129 10.94 1.42 9.94
CA LYS A 129 9.81 0.51 9.95
C LYS A 129 8.90 0.84 8.77
N PRO A 130 8.65 -0.10 7.84
CA PRO A 130 7.85 0.21 6.66
C PRO A 130 6.45 0.67 7.08
N PRO A 131 5.88 1.72 6.44
CA PRO A 131 4.54 2.19 6.77
C PRO A 131 3.49 1.09 6.70
N ALA A 132 3.63 0.17 5.76
CA ALA A 132 2.72 -0.96 5.57
C ALA A 132 2.77 -2.03 6.68
N SER A 133 3.72 -1.95 7.62
CA SER A 133 3.74 -2.81 8.81
C SER A 133 2.79 -2.36 9.92
N ASP A 134 2.26 -1.13 9.83
CA ASP A 134 1.27 -0.60 10.75
C ASP A 134 -0.13 -0.71 10.13
N ILE A 135 -1.00 -1.49 10.77
CA ILE A 135 -2.39 -1.72 10.31
C ILE A 135 -3.18 -0.42 10.22
N ASN A 136 -2.92 0.56 11.11
CA ASN A 136 -3.62 1.83 11.10
C ASN A 136 -3.27 2.65 9.85
N PHE A 137 -2.00 2.65 9.44
CA PHE A 137 -1.57 3.31 8.21
C PHE A 137 -2.22 2.66 6.98
N VAL A 138 -2.21 1.34 6.93
CA VAL A 138 -2.75 0.60 5.77
C VAL A 138 -4.26 0.77 5.65
N LEU A 139 -4.97 0.75 6.80
CA LEU A 139 -6.41 1.07 6.84
C LEU A 139 -6.68 2.52 6.43
N ALA A 140 -5.86 3.48 6.87
CA ALA A 140 -6.00 4.88 6.46
C ALA A 140 -5.82 5.06 4.95
N LEU A 141 -4.82 4.39 4.35
CA LEU A 141 -4.59 4.42 2.90
C LEU A 141 -5.76 3.78 2.12
N ALA A 142 -6.25 2.63 2.58
CA ALA A 142 -7.39 1.96 1.97
C ALA A 142 -8.69 2.80 2.10
N LEU A 143 -8.90 3.42 3.25
CA LEU A 143 -10.02 4.33 3.50
C LEU A 143 -9.91 5.60 2.66
N PHE A 144 -8.72 6.13 2.46
CA PHE A 144 -8.48 7.25 1.55
C PHE A 144 -8.93 6.91 0.13
N VAL A 145 -8.52 5.76 -0.41
CA VAL A 145 -8.96 5.29 -1.73
C VAL A 145 -10.48 5.09 -1.76
N PHE A 146 -11.05 4.51 -0.70
CA PHE A 146 -12.50 4.33 -0.55
C PHE A 146 -13.27 5.66 -0.65
N ILE A 147 -12.84 6.67 0.11
CA ILE A 147 -13.45 7.99 0.08
C ILE A 147 -13.30 8.63 -1.31
N CYS A 148 -12.13 8.51 -1.94
CA CYS A 148 -11.88 9.09 -3.25
C CYS A 148 -12.77 8.50 -4.34
N TYR A 149 -12.94 7.18 -4.42
CA TYR A 149 -13.78 6.60 -5.46
C TYR A 149 -15.28 6.81 -5.20
N HIS A 150 -15.72 6.86 -3.94
CA HIS A 150 -17.09 7.26 -3.61
C HIS A 150 -17.35 8.74 -3.94
N ALA A 151 -16.41 9.62 -3.63
CA ALA A 151 -16.51 11.03 -4.01
C ALA A 151 -16.61 11.20 -5.53
N ALA A 152 -15.82 10.45 -6.30
CA ALA A 152 -15.88 10.44 -7.75
C ALA A 152 -17.23 9.89 -8.27
N GLY A 153 -17.76 8.85 -7.66
CA GLY A 153 -19.07 8.30 -7.95
C GLY A 153 -20.20 9.30 -7.67
N ILE A 154 -20.15 9.99 -6.53
CA ILE A 154 -21.11 11.07 -6.20
C ILE A 154 -20.99 12.23 -7.19
N TRP A 155 -19.78 12.62 -7.55
CA TRP A 155 -19.57 13.69 -8.54
C TRP A 155 -20.18 13.35 -9.90
N ARG A 156 -20.12 12.08 -10.31
CA ARG A 156 -20.64 11.66 -11.63
C ARG A 156 -22.13 11.35 -11.64
N ARG A 157 -22.68 10.74 -10.57
CA ARG A 157 -24.07 10.27 -10.48
C ARG A 157 -24.98 11.16 -9.62
N GLY A 158 -24.38 12.11 -8.89
CA GLY A 158 -25.06 12.93 -7.90
C GLY A 158 -25.16 12.25 -6.52
N ILE A 159 -25.53 13.07 -5.53
CA ILE A 159 -25.55 12.70 -4.11
C ILE A 159 -26.55 11.57 -3.81
N ILE A 160 -27.63 11.47 -4.57
CA ILE A 160 -28.69 10.46 -4.36
C ILE A 160 -28.47 9.24 -5.26
N GLY A 161 -28.02 9.44 -6.50
CA GLY A 161 -27.86 8.35 -7.47
C GLY A 161 -26.78 7.36 -7.12
N HIS A 162 -25.65 7.84 -6.62
CA HIS A 162 -24.53 6.97 -6.25
C HIS A 162 -24.84 6.02 -5.07
N PRO A 163 -25.36 6.47 -3.90
CA PRO A 163 -25.73 5.57 -2.81
C PRO A 163 -26.81 4.55 -3.20
N ILE A 164 -27.76 4.96 -4.01
CA ILE A 164 -28.81 4.04 -4.49
C ILE A 164 -28.18 2.92 -5.31
N LYS A 165 -27.23 3.22 -6.21
CA LYS A 165 -26.55 2.18 -6.99
C LYS A 165 -25.71 1.27 -6.12
N VAL A 166 -24.96 1.80 -5.15
CA VAL A 166 -24.15 1.02 -4.22
C VAL A 166 -25.03 0.02 -3.45
N VAL A 167 -26.21 0.47 -3.00
CA VAL A 167 -27.15 -0.39 -2.24
C VAL A 167 -27.90 -1.35 -3.16
N LYS A 168 -28.53 -0.86 -4.23
CA LYS A 168 -29.34 -1.69 -5.14
C LYS A 168 -28.51 -2.65 -5.97
N GLY A 169 -27.30 -2.24 -6.41
CA GLY A 169 -26.53 -2.98 -7.41
C GLY A 169 -27.37 -3.25 -8.67
N HIS A 170 -27.20 -4.41 -9.28
CA HIS A 170 -28.01 -4.84 -10.44
C HIS A 170 -29.38 -5.43 -10.03
N VAL A 171 -29.51 -5.93 -8.79
CA VAL A 171 -30.74 -6.58 -8.27
C VAL A 171 -31.00 -6.11 -6.84
N ALA A 172 -32.16 -5.45 -6.64
CA ALA A 172 -32.53 -4.89 -5.32
C ALA A 172 -32.58 -5.92 -4.17
N PHE A 173 -32.84 -7.19 -4.48
CA PHE A 173 -32.84 -8.29 -3.50
C PHE A 173 -31.44 -8.56 -2.92
N LEU A 174 -30.37 -8.25 -3.66
CA LEU A 174 -28.99 -8.44 -3.23
C LEU A 174 -28.42 -7.25 -2.44
N ALA A 175 -29.22 -6.25 -2.12
CA ALA A 175 -28.78 -5.05 -1.40
C ALA A 175 -27.93 -5.32 -0.14
N PRO A 176 -28.28 -6.28 0.75
CA PRO A 176 -27.44 -6.56 1.91
C PRO A 176 -26.03 -7.06 1.53
N ILE A 177 -25.97 -7.89 0.46
CA ILE A 177 -24.71 -8.44 -0.02
C ILE A 177 -23.84 -7.35 -0.65
N ASN A 178 -24.44 -6.45 -1.42
CA ASN A 178 -23.74 -5.33 -2.05
C ASN A 178 -23.11 -4.39 -1.01
N ILE A 179 -23.80 -4.12 0.10
CA ILE A 179 -23.25 -3.32 1.20
C ILE A 179 -22.06 -4.02 1.85
N VAL A 180 -22.17 -5.32 2.11
CA VAL A 180 -21.05 -6.11 2.67
C VAL A 180 -19.86 -6.12 1.72
N GLU A 181 -20.10 -6.31 0.42
CA GLU A 181 -19.07 -6.27 -0.60
C GLU A 181 -18.35 -4.91 -0.62
N GLU A 182 -19.11 -3.82 -0.58
CA GLU A 182 -18.55 -2.47 -0.58
C GLU A 182 -17.67 -2.19 0.65
N LEU A 183 -18.09 -2.65 1.83
CA LEU A 183 -17.28 -2.55 3.05
C LEU A 183 -16.06 -3.50 3.04
N ALA A 184 -16.19 -4.64 2.37
CA ALA A 184 -15.09 -5.61 2.26
C ALA A 184 -13.95 -5.11 1.37
N LYS A 185 -14.21 -4.25 0.38
CA LYS A 185 -13.19 -3.70 -0.54
C LYS A 185 -12.00 -3.03 0.19
N PRO A 186 -12.21 -2.01 1.04
CA PRO A 186 -11.10 -1.36 1.76
C PRO A 186 -10.44 -2.31 2.77
N ILE A 187 -11.19 -3.18 3.41
CA ILE A 187 -10.66 -4.16 4.38
C ILE A 187 -9.75 -5.15 3.66
N SER A 188 -10.20 -5.73 2.55
CA SER A 188 -9.41 -6.67 1.75
C SER A 188 -8.13 -6.01 1.21
N LEU A 189 -8.22 -4.75 0.77
CA LEU A 189 -7.09 -3.98 0.28
C LEU A 189 -6.04 -3.75 1.38
N ALA A 190 -6.51 -3.37 2.57
CA ALA A 190 -5.68 -3.16 3.76
C ALA A 190 -5.01 -4.45 4.22
N LEU A 191 -5.79 -5.51 4.44
CA LEU A 191 -5.27 -6.80 4.93
C LEU A 191 -4.27 -7.44 3.98
N ARG A 192 -4.41 -7.25 2.67
CA ARG A 192 -3.47 -7.74 1.68
C ARG A 192 -2.10 -7.07 1.82
N LEU A 193 -2.08 -5.74 1.98
CA LEU A 193 -0.83 -5.00 2.13
C LEU A 193 -0.17 -5.28 3.48
N PHE A 194 -0.92 -5.22 4.57
CA PHE A 194 -0.45 -5.52 5.91
C PHE A 194 0.03 -6.99 6.04
N GLY A 195 -0.78 -7.94 5.54
CA GLY A 195 -0.49 -9.37 5.66
C GLY A 195 0.80 -9.77 4.97
N ASN A 196 1.13 -9.16 3.83
CA ASN A 196 2.40 -9.41 3.14
C ASN A 196 3.61 -9.02 3.99
N ILE A 197 3.61 -7.80 4.53
CA ILE A 197 4.71 -7.30 5.38
C ILE A 197 4.80 -8.07 6.70
N PHE A 198 3.65 -8.39 7.30
CA PHE A 198 3.60 -9.15 8.55
C PHE A 198 4.14 -10.58 8.38
N ALA A 199 3.70 -11.29 7.33
CA ALA A 199 4.19 -12.62 7.01
C ALA A 199 5.70 -12.60 6.69
N GLY A 200 6.16 -11.58 5.96
CA GLY A 200 7.57 -11.35 5.68
C GLY A 200 8.40 -11.18 6.95
N GLY A 201 7.91 -10.40 7.90
CA GLY A 201 8.56 -10.21 9.21
C GLY A 201 8.70 -11.49 10.00
N ILE A 202 7.63 -12.31 10.06
CA ILE A 202 7.67 -13.62 10.74
C ILE A 202 8.72 -14.52 10.09
N LEU A 203 8.79 -14.56 8.75
CA LEU A 203 9.72 -15.46 8.07
C LEU A 203 11.19 -15.03 8.28
N VAL A 204 11.45 -13.71 8.25
CA VAL A 204 12.80 -13.19 8.60
C VAL A 204 13.17 -13.58 10.03
N ALA A 205 12.24 -13.50 10.98
CA ALA A 205 12.45 -13.92 12.35
C ALA A 205 12.75 -15.42 12.47
N LEU A 206 12.04 -16.27 11.72
CA LEU A 206 12.34 -17.71 11.64
C LEU A 206 13.72 -17.99 11.02
N ILE A 207 14.11 -17.27 9.97
CA ILE A 207 15.44 -17.39 9.36
C ILE A 207 16.52 -16.99 10.36
N ALA A 208 16.27 -16.01 11.23
CA ALA A 208 17.21 -15.58 12.25
C ALA A 208 17.54 -16.68 13.28
N MET A 209 16.70 -17.71 13.42
CA MET A 209 16.96 -18.87 14.29
C MET A 209 17.96 -19.87 13.69
N PHE A 210 18.30 -19.76 12.40
CA PHE A 210 19.30 -20.62 11.79
C PHE A 210 20.71 -20.25 12.26
N PRO A 211 21.68 -21.21 12.25
CA PRO A 211 23.07 -20.93 12.54
C PRO A 211 23.62 -19.82 11.62
N TRP A 212 24.40 -18.89 12.19
CA TRP A 212 24.90 -17.69 11.52
C TRP A 212 25.60 -17.96 10.16
N TYR A 213 26.26 -19.11 10.01
CA TYR A 213 27.00 -19.49 8.79
C TYR A 213 26.10 -19.98 7.66
N ILE A 214 24.83 -20.34 7.91
CA ILE A 214 23.85 -20.75 6.90
C ILE A 214 22.80 -19.66 6.67
N GLN A 215 22.53 -18.82 7.65
CA GLN A 215 21.46 -17.82 7.68
C GLN A 215 21.47 -16.87 6.46
N TRP A 216 22.63 -16.54 5.93
CA TRP A 216 22.77 -15.60 4.83
C TRP A 216 22.05 -16.07 3.55
N PHE A 217 22.07 -17.38 3.27
CA PHE A 217 21.46 -17.92 2.06
C PHE A 217 19.92 -17.84 2.05
N PRO A 218 19.18 -18.41 3.03
CA PRO A 218 17.73 -18.28 3.07
C PRO A 218 17.28 -16.82 3.21
N ASN A 219 18.06 -15.97 3.90
CA ASN A 219 17.75 -14.55 4.01
C ASN A 219 17.88 -13.85 2.64
N ALA A 220 18.92 -14.10 1.86
CA ALA A 220 19.08 -13.54 0.51
C ALA A 220 17.96 -13.98 -0.43
N VAL A 221 17.60 -15.26 -0.41
CA VAL A 221 16.49 -15.80 -1.20
C VAL A 221 15.18 -15.13 -0.81
N TRP A 222 14.90 -15.04 0.49
CA TRP A 222 13.68 -14.42 0.99
C TRP A 222 13.60 -12.93 0.63
N LYS A 223 14.66 -12.18 0.86
CA LYS A 223 14.70 -10.75 0.51
C LYS A 223 14.49 -10.49 -0.97
N THR A 224 15.03 -11.35 -1.85
CA THR A 224 14.78 -11.27 -3.30
C THR A 224 13.32 -11.54 -3.62
N PHE A 225 12.72 -12.54 -2.98
CA PHE A 225 11.30 -12.86 -3.13
C PHE A 225 10.42 -11.70 -2.63
N ASP A 226 10.76 -11.10 -1.49
CA ASP A 226 10.03 -9.98 -0.88
C ASP A 226 10.04 -8.73 -1.78
N LEU A 227 11.16 -8.43 -2.45
CA LEU A 227 11.23 -7.37 -3.48
C LEU A 227 10.25 -7.63 -4.63
N PHE A 228 10.17 -8.87 -5.09
CA PHE A 228 9.26 -9.26 -6.16
C PHE A 228 7.78 -9.18 -5.72
N VAL A 229 7.47 -9.70 -4.56
CA VAL A 229 6.12 -9.62 -3.99
C VAL A 229 5.73 -8.16 -3.73
N GLY A 230 6.66 -7.33 -3.24
CA GLY A 230 6.44 -5.90 -3.05
C GLY A 230 6.08 -5.17 -4.35
N LEU A 231 6.70 -5.53 -5.47
CA LEU A 231 6.37 -5.00 -6.80
C LEU A 231 4.95 -5.43 -7.24
N ILE A 232 4.66 -6.73 -7.13
CA ILE A 232 3.32 -7.26 -7.46
C ILE A 232 2.26 -6.59 -6.60
N GLN A 233 2.52 -6.42 -5.31
CA GLN A 233 1.58 -5.80 -4.36
C GLN A 233 1.27 -4.35 -4.73
N ALA A 234 2.29 -3.56 -5.10
CA ALA A 234 2.10 -2.19 -5.56
C ALA A 234 1.24 -2.15 -6.83
N PHE A 235 1.47 -3.07 -7.76
CA PHE A 235 0.72 -3.18 -9.01
C PHE A 235 -0.75 -3.56 -8.76
N ILE A 236 -0.99 -4.61 -7.96
CA ILE A 236 -2.36 -5.05 -7.63
C ILE A 236 -3.14 -3.95 -6.91
N PHE A 237 -2.51 -3.25 -5.95
CA PHE A 237 -3.18 -2.16 -5.22
C PHE A 237 -3.62 -1.05 -6.16
N SER A 238 -2.74 -0.63 -7.07
CA SER A 238 -3.03 0.41 -8.06
C SER A 238 -4.11 -0.04 -9.06
N LEU A 239 -4.07 -1.28 -9.55
CA LEU A 239 -5.09 -1.83 -10.45
C LEU A 239 -6.46 -1.92 -9.77
N LEU A 240 -6.52 -2.37 -8.52
CA LEU A 240 -7.77 -2.42 -7.76
C LEU A 240 -8.32 -1.00 -7.52
N THR A 241 -7.46 -0.03 -7.28
CA THR A 241 -7.88 1.37 -7.19
C THR A 241 -8.58 1.81 -8.49
N ILE A 242 -7.98 1.55 -9.66
CA ILE A 242 -8.60 1.86 -10.97
C ILE A 242 -9.94 1.14 -11.12
N LEU A 243 -10.00 -0.15 -10.76
CA LEU A 243 -11.22 -0.95 -10.85
C LEU A 243 -12.34 -0.39 -9.97
N TYR A 244 -12.05 0.02 -8.74
CA TYR A 244 -13.03 0.62 -7.83
C TYR A 244 -13.55 1.97 -8.34
N PHE A 245 -12.67 2.80 -8.92
CA PHE A 245 -13.11 4.00 -9.62
C PHE A 245 -14.02 3.68 -10.80
N SER A 246 -13.68 2.65 -11.60
CA SER A 246 -14.51 2.19 -12.70
C SER A 246 -15.91 1.83 -12.24
N GLN A 247 -16.01 0.91 -11.28
CA GLN A 247 -17.31 0.46 -10.74
C GLN A 247 -18.14 1.60 -10.16
N SER A 248 -17.47 2.55 -9.48
CA SER A 248 -18.14 3.70 -8.88
C SER A 248 -18.67 4.72 -9.90
N MET A 249 -17.95 4.90 -11.01
CA MET A 249 -18.25 5.91 -12.04
C MET A 249 -19.00 5.37 -13.25
N GLU A 250 -19.21 4.05 -13.36
CA GLU A 250 -19.93 3.43 -14.45
C GLU A 250 -21.41 3.89 -14.45
N LEU A 251 -21.93 4.38 -15.59
CA LEU A 251 -23.33 4.73 -15.77
C LEU A 251 -24.10 3.48 -16.22
N ASP A 252 -25.28 3.28 -15.68
CA ASP A 252 -26.15 2.21 -16.15
C ASP A 252 -26.64 2.56 -17.57
N HIS A 253 -26.63 1.58 -18.48
CA HIS A 253 -27.02 1.75 -19.88
C HIS A 253 -28.53 1.99 -20.09
N ASP A 254 -29.32 2.04 -19.01
CA ASP A 254 -30.79 2.12 -19.06
C ASP A 254 -31.35 3.55 -19.00
N ASP A 255 -30.50 4.59 -19.04
CA ASP A 255 -30.92 5.99 -19.05
C ASP A 255 -30.90 6.62 -20.48
N HIS A 256 -31.48 5.89 -21.48
CA HIS A 256 -31.83 6.47 -22.79
C HIS A 256 -33.32 6.33 -23.06
#